data_3a084f14e02a5b3f722e66ce5f00c575
#
_entry.id   3a084f14e02a5b3f722e66ce5f00c575
#
_cell.length_a   1.000
_cell.length_b   1.000
_cell.length_c   1.000
_cell.angle_alpha   90.00
_cell.angle_beta   90.00
_cell.angle_gamma   90.00
#
_symmetry.space_group_name_H-M   'P 1'
#
loop_
_entity.id
_entity.type
_entity.pdbx_description
1 polymer ?
#
loop_
_entity_poly.entity_id
_entity_poly.type
_entity_poly.pdbx_seq_one_letter_code
_entity_poly.pdbx_strand_id
1 'polypeptide(L)'
;MNASRLWLAVLAMLLLLTVDGVSQANAAKKIEWQHLLPKLPPLKDPLSGLTQDQRFDIETIEWARGLNAKEKRLVENRRGVEDAKTYESEFRKAGLNVERLLAKYRSWREAVSKRQGIVNPDFDGKAIRMAGYLLPLEFSDQGVTDFLLVPYVGACIHVPPPPPNQIVFVRLAKKFKVNDLFTAVWVSGKIKTKATSKALTLIDGTADISVGYHIDGGRAEIYRE
;
A
#
# COMPACT_ATOMS: atom_id res chain seq x y z
N MET A 1 -71.63 -14.54 22.03
CA MET A 1 -70.23 -14.13 21.81
C MET A 1 -69.84 -14.58 20.41
N ASN A 2 -69.71 -13.59 19.50
CA ASN A 2 -69.63 -13.84 18.05
C ASN A 2 -68.27 -14.33 17.59
N ALA A 3 -68.22 -15.53 16.99
CA ALA A 3 -67.02 -16.15 16.41
C ALA A 3 -66.26 -15.25 15.41
N SER A 4 -66.94 -14.27 14.82
CA SER A 4 -66.35 -13.28 13.86
C SER A 4 -65.36 -12.29 14.49
N ARG A 5 -65.45 -12.05 15.81
CA ARG A 5 -64.52 -11.14 16.52
C ARG A 5 -63.18 -11.81 16.89
N LEU A 6 -63.16 -13.14 17.00
CA LEU A 6 -61.95 -13.89 17.29
C LEU A 6 -61.03 -14.00 16.06
N TRP A 7 -61.61 -14.10 14.87
CA TRP A 7 -60.85 -14.21 13.62
C TRP A 7 -60.12 -12.91 13.23
N LEU A 8 -60.73 -11.74 13.53
CA LEU A 8 -60.09 -10.43 13.28
C LEU A 8 -58.92 -10.17 14.22
N ALA A 9 -58.96 -10.68 15.47
CA ALA A 9 -57.86 -10.53 16.41
C ALA A 9 -56.66 -11.40 16.04
N VAL A 10 -56.87 -12.61 15.50
CA VAL A 10 -55.78 -13.51 15.05
C VAL A 10 -55.13 -13.03 13.75
N LEU A 11 -55.90 -12.43 12.83
CA LEU A 11 -55.34 -11.83 11.60
C LEU A 11 -54.52 -10.57 11.86
N ALA A 12 -54.88 -9.77 12.88
CA ALA A 12 -54.11 -8.58 13.27
C ALA A 12 -52.79 -8.97 14.00
N MET A 13 -52.74 -10.11 14.68
CA MET A 13 -51.55 -10.56 15.39
C MET A 13 -50.54 -11.26 14.46
N LEU A 14 -50.98 -11.77 13.30
CA LEU A 14 -50.08 -12.36 12.28
C LEU A 14 -49.41 -11.33 11.37
N LEU A 15 -49.90 -10.10 11.33
CA LEU A 15 -49.35 -9.01 10.51
C LEU A 15 -48.23 -8.21 11.22
N LEU A 16 -47.95 -8.48 12.50
CA LEU A 16 -46.93 -7.81 13.31
C LEU A 16 -45.60 -8.55 13.39
N LEU A 17 -45.45 -9.70 12.72
CA LEU A 17 -44.23 -10.54 12.78
C LEU A 17 -43.35 -10.50 11.52
N THR A 18 -43.53 -9.54 10.62
CA THR A 18 -42.73 -9.45 9.38
C THR A 18 -42.06 -8.10 9.16
N VAL A 19 -41.53 -7.49 10.17
CA VAL A 19 -40.63 -6.35 9.98
C VAL A 19 -39.49 -6.40 10.98
N ASP A 20 -38.58 -7.34 10.85
CA ASP A 20 -37.24 -7.24 11.43
C ASP A 20 -36.20 -7.93 10.55
N GLY A 21 -36.35 -7.77 9.25
CA GLY A 21 -35.30 -8.03 8.27
C GLY A 21 -34.62 -6.74 7.83
N VAL A 22 -34.39 -5.79 8.74
CA VAL A 22 -33.44 -4.71 8.46
C VAL A 22 -32.07 -5.35 8.40
N SER A 23 -31.69 -5.71 7.17
CA SER A 23 -30.32 -6.03 6.84
C SER A 23 -29.45 -4.94 7.50
N GLN A 24 -28.77 -5.28 8.59
CA GLN A 24 -27.67 -4.49 9.09
C GLN A 24 -26.65 -4.41 7.93
N ALA A 25 -26.81 -3.41 7.10
CA ALA A 25 -25.79 -3.02 6.14
C ALA A 25 -24.53 -2.88 6.99
N ASN A 26 -23.62 -3.86 6.88
CA ASN A 26 -22.39 -3.90 7.63
C ASN A 26 -21.72 -2.54 7.48
N ALA A 27 -21.82 -1.68 8.50
CA ALA A 27 -21.25 -0.35 8.47
C ALA A 27 -19.77 -0.52 8.14
N ALA A 28 -19.32 0.18 7.10
CA ALA A 28 -17.95 0.06 6.62
C ALA A 28 -16.98 0.31 7.78
N LYS A 29 -16.15 -0.66 8.11
CA LYS A 29 -15.17 -0.55 9.20
C LYS A 29 -14.12 0.48 8.84
N LYS A 30 -13.93 1.51 9.67
CA LYS A 30 -12.81 2.45 9.54
C LYS A 30 -11.50 1.69 9.79
N ILE A 31 -10.58 1.77 8.84
CA ILE A 31 -9.25 1.17 8.93
C ILE A 31 -8.18 2.20 8.57
N GLU A 32 -6.96 1.92 8.97
CA GLU A 32 -5.75 2.67 8.69
C GLU A 32 -4.78 1.82 7.88
N TRP A 33 -3.79 2.44 7.26
CA TRP A 33 -2.81 1.80 6.39
C TRP A 33 -2.07 0.65 7.07
N GLN A 34 -1.74 0.78 8.34
CA GLN A 34 -1.07 -0.27 9.13
C GLN A 34 -1.89 -1.56 9.25
N HIS A 35 -3.23 -1.48 9.19
CA HIS A 35 -4.09 -2.66 9.24
C HIS A 35 -3.98 -3.52 7.98
N LEU A 36 -3.55 -2.94 6.85
CA LEU A 36 -3.34 -3.66 5.60
C LEU A 36 -2.05 -4.51 5.62
N LEU A 37 -1.14 -4.22 6.55
CA LEU A 37 0.09 -5.02 6.69
C LEU A 37 -0.21 -6.42 7.21
N PRO A 38 0.48 -7.45 6.71
CA PRO A 38 0.34 -8.81 7.21
C PRO A 38 0.85 -8.90 8.65
N LYS A 39 0.18 -9.68 9.49
CA LYS A 39 0.59 -9.97 10.86
C LYS A 39 1.75 -10.98 10.87
N LEU A 40 2.95 -10.51 10.57
CA LEU A 40 4.16 -11.33 10.55
C LEU A 40 5.11 -10.90 11.68
N PRO A 41 5.88 -11.84 12.26
CA PRO A 41 6.89 -11.48 13.25
C PRO A 41 7.93 -10.52 12.63
N PRO A 42 8.48 -9.57 13.39
CA PRO A 42 9.47 -8.63 12.87
C PRO A 42 10.69 -9.36 12.31
N LEU A 43 11.24 -8.85 11.20
CA LEU A 43 12.53 -9.31 10.71
C LEU A 43 13.63 -8.79 11.65
N LYS A 44 14.54 -9.67 12.03
CA LYS A 44 15.74 -9.23 12.76
C LYS A 44 16.62 -8.42 11.82
N ASP A 45 17.01 -7.24 12.26
CA ASP A 45 17.96 -6.40 11.53
C ASP A 45 19.36 -7.05 11.55
N PRO A 46 19.90 -7.42 10.38
CA PRO A 46 21.19 -8.09 10.30
C PRO A 46 22.36 -7.17 10.62
N LEU A 47 22.13 -5.85 10.62
CA LEU A 47 23.12 -4.81 10.88
C LEU A 47 22.97 -4.18 12.28
N SER A 48 22.19 -4.80 13.18
CA SER A 48 21.90 -4.26 14.52
C SER A 48 23.15 -4.03 15.38
N GLY A 49 24.25 -4.69 15.07
CA GLY A 49 25.55 -4.49 15.76
C GLY A 49 26.44 -3.39 15.16
N LEU A 50 26.00 -2.71 14.09
CA LEU A 50 26.75 -1.64 13.44
C LEU A 50 26.25 -0.28 13.89
N THR A 51 27.13 0.74 13.86
CA THR A 51 26.75 2.14 14.01
C THR A 51 25.91 2.60 12.81
N GLN A 52 25.26 3.76 12.91
CA GLN A 52 24.49 4.31 11.81
C GLN A 52 25.37 4.59 10.56
N ASP A 53 26.56 5.13 10.78
CA ASP A 53 27.53 5.39 9.70
C ASP A 53 27.96 4.07 9.03
N GLN A 54 28.31 3.05 9.81
CA GLN A 54 28.66 1.75 9.26
C GLN A 54 27.53 1.09 8.47
N ARG A 55 26.27 1.33 8.82
CA ARG A 55 25.14 0.84 8.03
C ARG A 55 25.06 1.54 6.67
N PHE A 56 25.23 2.86 6.66
CA PHE A 56 25.30 3.64 5.43
C PHE A 56 26.47 3.19 4.54
N ASP A 57 27.63 2.89 5.15
CA ASP A 57 28.80 2.38 4.45
C ASP A 57 28.52 1.03 3.77
N ILE A 58 27.87 0.10 4.47
CA ILE A 58 27.45 -1.20 3.90
C ILE A 58 26.48 -1.01 2.72
N GLU A 59 25.54 -0.07 2.83
CA GLU A 59 24.60 0.24 1.75
C GLU A 59 25.32 0.84 0.53
N THR A 60 26.28 1.71 0.77
CA THR A 60 27.13 2.31 -0.27
C THR A 60 27.99 1.25 -0.97
N ILE A 61 28.61 0.35 -0.20
CA ILE A 61 29.38 -0.77 -0.77
C ILE A 61 28.48 -1.68 -1.62
N GLU A 62 27.30 -2.02 -1.12
CA GLU A 62 26.34 -2.86 -1.86
C GLU A 62 25.90 -2.22 -3.16
N TRP A 63 25.55 -0.93 -3.12
CA TRP A 63 25.19 -0.14 -4.30
C TRP A 63 26.34 -0.13 -5.32
N ALA A 64 27.56 0.22 -4.90
CA ALA A 64 28.72 0.29 -5.80
C ALA A 64 29.07 -1.06 -6.43
N ARG A 65 28.90 -2.17 -5.70
CA ARG A 65 29.11 -3.51 -6.24
C ARG A 65 28.03 -3.93 -7.23
N GLY A 66 26.79 -3.45 -7.06
CA GLY A 66 25.69 -3.66 -7.99
C GLY A 66 25.87 -2.95 -9.34
N LEU A 67 26.67 -1.89 -9.43
CA LEU A 67 26.90 -1.17 -10.66
C LEU A 67 27.73 -1.97 -11.67
N ASN A 68 27.31 -1.94 -12.94
CA ASN A 68 28.13 -2.47 -14.04
C ASN A 68 29.32 -1.56 -14.37
N ALA A 69 30.22 -2.01 -15.26
CA ALA A 69 31.45 -1.29 -15.58
C ALA A 69 31.23 0.08 -16.23
N LYS A 70 30.13 0.26 -16.98
CA LYS A 70 29.74 1.53 -17.60
C LYS A 70 29.23 2.51 -16.54
N GLU A 71 28.34 2.05 -15.68
CA GLU A 71 27.76 2.85 -14.59
C GLU A 71 28.82 3.34 -13.61
N LYS A 72 29.81 2.52 -13.26
CA LYS A 72 30.94 2.90 -12.39
C LYS A 72 31.79 4.05 -12.95
N ARG A 73 31.77 4.27 -14.28
CA ARG A 73 32.52 5.36 -14.94
C ARG A 73 31.75 6.65 -15.05
N LEU A 74 30.43 6.64 -14.80
CA LEU A 74 29.62 7.84 -14.83
C LEU A 74 30.11 8.85 -13.78
N VAL A 75 30.10 10.13 -14.14
CA VAL A 75 30.64 11.22 -13.28
C VAL A 75 29.90 11.25 -11.95
N GLU A 76 28.57 11.12 -11.99
CA GLU A 76 27.69 11.11 -10.84
C GLU A 76 27.95 9.94 -9.87
N ASN A 77 28.46 8.81 -10.36
CA ASN A 77 28.70 7.62 -9.53
C ASN A 77 30.14 7.54 -9.01
N ARG A 78 31.06 8.31 -9.58
CA ARG A 78 32.50 8.21 -9.30
C ARG A 78 32.84 8.33 -7.82
N ARG A 79 32.28 9.35 -7.15
CA ARG A 79 32.51 9.58 -5.73
C ARG A 79 32.03 8.42 -4.86
N GLY A 80 30.79 7.98 -5.07
CA GLY A 80 30.24 6.86 -4.29
C GLY A 80 31.01 5.54 -4.50
N VAL A 81 31.53 5.31 -5.71
CA VAL A 81 32.39 4.14 -5.99
C VAL A 81 33.73 4.23 -5.26
N GLU A 82 34.30 5.42 -5.12
CA GLU A 82 35.57 5.64 -4.38
C GLU A 82 35.32 5.50 -2.86
N ASP A 83 34.25 6.12 -2.37
CA ASP A 83 33.83 6.01 -0.96
C ASP A 83 33.62 4.54 -0.58
N ALA A 84 32.97 3.74 -1.41
CA ALA A 84 32.77 2.30 -1.19
C ALA A 84 34.08 1.52 -1.00
N LYS A 85 35.12 1.83 -1.77
CA LYS A 85 36.45 1.21 -1.62
C LYS A 85 37.10 1.59 -0.29
N THR A 86 36.96 2.84 0.11
CA THR A 86 37.46 3.36 1.37
C THR A 86 36.77 2.64 2.53
N TYR A 87 35.46 2.56 2.52
CA TYR A 87 34.65 1.85 3.52
C TYR A 87 34.99 0.36 3.62
N GLU A 88 35.18 -0.32 2.49
CA GLU A 88 35.65 -1.71 2.51
C GLU A 88 36.99 -1.88 3.22
N SER A 89 37.91 -0.93 3.01
CA SER A 89 39.21 -0.93 3.68
C SER A 89 39.07 -0.70 5.19
N GLU A 90 38.22 0.24 5.60
CA GLU A 90 37.95 0.54 7.01
C GLU A 90 37.31 -0.64 7.74
N PHE A 91 36.34 -1.29 7.14
CA PHE A 91 35.72 -2.51 7.69
C PHE A 91 36.76 -3.63 7.89
N ARG A 92 37.65 -3.82 6.92
CA ARG A 92 38.75 -4.81 7.06
C ARG A 92 39.70 -4.46 8.18
N LYS A 93 40.07 -3.19 8.33
CA LYS A 93 40.93 -2.71 9.44
C LYS A 93 40.25 -2.91 10.80
N ALA A 94 38.94 -2.74 10.87
CA ALA A 94 38.15 -2.99 12.06
C ALA A 94 37.88 -4.48 12.35
N GLY A 95 38.43 -5.40 11.54
CA GLY A 95 38.19 -6.82 11.71
C GLY A 95 36.81 -7.31 11.32
N LEU A 96 36.04 -6.48 10.61
CA LEU A 96 34.68 -6.80 10.16
C LEU A 96 34.71 -7.49 8.79
N ASN A 97 33.97 -8.57 8.67
CA ASN A 97 33.88 -9.32 7.41
C ASN A 97 32.80 -8.73 6.51
N VAL A 98 33.21 -7.91 5.54
CA VAL A 98 32.32 -7.20 4.59
C VAL A 98 31.46 -8.19 3.81
N GLU A 99 32.03 -9.29 3.29
CA GLU A 99 31.27 -10.27 2.50
C GLU A 99 30.11 -10.88 3.31
N ARG A 100 30.39 -11.21 4.57
CA ARG A 100 29.38 -11.78 5.47
C ARG A 100 28.28 -10.75 5.79
N LEU A 101 28.63 -9.47 5.98
CA LEU A 101 27.67 -8.40 6.24
C LEU A 101 26.80 -8.16 5.01
N LEU A 102 27.38 -8.07 3.81
CA LEU A 102 26.63 -7.90 2.57
C LEU A 102 25.70 -9.07 2.29
N ALA A 103 26.16 -10.31 2.48
CA ALA A 103 25.33 -11.50 2.29
C ALA A 103 24.09 -11.47 3.22
N LYS A 104 24.27 -11.11 4.50
CA LYS A 104 23.16 -10.95 5.45
C LYS A 104 22.23 -9.81 5.06
N TYR A 105 22.78 -8.67 4.62
CA TYR A 105 22.02 -7.51 4.20
C TYR A 105 21.15 -7.82 2.96
N ARG A 106 21.72 -8.50 1.96
CA ARG A 106 20.98 -8.94 0.75
C ARG A 106 19.83 -9.87 1.09
N SER A 107 20.09 -10.88 1.91
CA SER A 107 19.07 -11.83 2.36
C SER A 107 17.94 -11.14 3.12
N TRP A 108 18.27 -10.16 3.96
CA TRP A 108 17.29 -9.38 4.69
C TRP A 108 16.46 -8.47 3.74
N ARG A 109 17.11 -7.78 2.81
CA ARG A 109 16.41 -6.97 1.79
C ARG A 109 15.45 -7.81 0.95
N GLU A 110 15.87 -9.01 0.55
CA GLU A 110 15.00 -9.95 -0.16
C GLU A 110 13.78 -10.36 0.69
N ALA A 111 14.00 -10.67 1.97
CA ALA A 111 12.91 -10.99 2.88
C ALA A 111 11.96 -9.80 3.10
N VAL A 112 12.48 -8.57 3.20
CA VAL A 112 11.68 -7.34 3.25
C VAL A 112 10.84 -7.18 1.99
N SER A 113 11.47 -7.30 0.82
CA SER A 113 10.80 -7.19 -0.48
C SER A 113 9.66 -8.22 -0.64
N LYS A 114 9.91 -9.48 -0.27
CA LYS A 114 8.87 -10.52 -0.26
C LYS A 114 7.70 -10.16 0.64
N ARG A 115 7.96 -9.61 1.85
CA ARG A 115 6.90 -9.19 2.78
C ARG A 115 6.07 -8.04 2.26
N GLN A 116 6.68 -7.12 1.54
CA GLN A 116 5.99 -5.98 0.92
C GLN A 116 4.94 -6.40 -0.12
N GLY A 117 5.08 -7.58 -0.71
CA GLY A 117 4.08 -8.18 -1.59
C GLY A 117 2.96 -8.94 -0.87
N ILE A 118 3.11 -9.26 0.42
CA ILE A 118 2.13 -10.04 1.16
C ILE A 118 1.01 -9.14 1.66
N VAL A 119 -0.22 -9.46 1.27
CA VAL A 119 -1.44 -8.78 1.72
C VAL A 119 -1.99 -9.42 2.99
N ASN A 120 -2.78 -8.66 3.76
CA ASN A 120 -3.50 -9.19 4.92
C ASN A 120 -4.82 -9.83 4.47
N PRO A 121 -4.96 -11.17 4.52
CA PRO A 121 -6.15 -11.88 4.04
C PRO A 121 -7.40 -11.60 4.88
N ASP A 122 -7.25 -11.12 6.12
CA ASP A 122 -8.36 -10.80 7.00
C ASP A 122 -9.28 -9.72 6.41
N PHE A 123 -8.80 -8.96 5.43
CA PHE A 123 -9.56 -7.89 4.78
C PHE A 123 -10.28 -8.33 3.51
N ASP A 124 -10.02 -9.54 3.00
CA ASP A 124 -10.69 -9.97 1.77
C ASP A 124 -12.21 -9.96 1.90
N GLY A 125 -12.86 -9.27 0.97
CA GLY A 125 -14.32 -9.15 0.93
C GLY A 125 -14.95 -8.27 2.03
N LYS A 126 -14.18 -7.58 2.87
CA LYS A 126 -14.73 -6.73 3.96
C LYS A 126 -15.16 -5.36 3.44
N ALA A 127 -16.26 -4.84 4.00
CA ALA A 127 -16.66 -3.44 3.80
C ALA A 127 -15.79 -2.54 4.70
N ILE A 128 -15.03 -1.64 4.08
CA ILE A 128 -14.09 -0.76 4.78
C ILE A 128 -14.28 0.70 4.39
N ARG A 129 -13.79 1.60 5.26
CA ARG A 129 -13.58 3.02 4.98
C ARG A 129 -12.17 3.40 5.41
N MET A 130 -11.40 3.99 4.51
CA MET A 130 -10.03 4.40 4.79
C MET A 130 -9.70 5.73 4.13
N ALA A 131 -8.79 6.48 4.76
CA ALA A 131 -8.27 7.74 4.21
C ALA A 131 -6.98 7.50 3.44
N GLY A 132 -6.72 8.32 2.46
CA GLY A 132 -5.48 8.34 1.69
C GLY A 132 -5.48 9.44 0.64
N TYR A 133 -4.44 9.45 -0.17
CA TYR A 133 -4.29 10.38 -1.27
C TYR A 133 -4.64 9.69 -2.58
N LEU A 134 -5.50 10.35 -3.35
CA LEU A 134 -5.98 9.88 -4.64
C LEU A 134 -4.95 10.25 -5.72
N LEU A 135 -4.40 9.24 -6.39
CA LEU A 135 -3.53 9.39 -7.56
C LEU A 135 -4.25 8.81 -8.78
N PRO A 136 -4.78 9.63 -9.69
CA PRO A 136 -5.50 9.16 -10.88
C PRO A 136 -4.59 8.33 -11.78
N LEU A 137 -5.12 7.26 -12.37
CA LEU A 137 -4.43 6.54 -13.45
C LEU A 137 -4.50 7.29 -14.78
N GLU A 138 -5.60 7.98 -14.99
CA GLU A 138 -5.83 8.88 -16.13
C GLU A 138 -6.53 10.15 -15.63
N PHE A 139 -6.09 11.29 -16.10
CA PHE A 139 -6.69 12.58 -15.77
C PHE A 139 -7.73 12.95 -16.82
N SER A 140 -8.92 13.36 -16.36
CA SER A 140 -10.01 13.83 -17.22
C SER A 140 -10.73 15.00 -16.53
N ASP A 141 -11.06 16.05 -17.29
CA ASP A 141 -11.85 17.18 -16.82
C ASP A 141 -13.26 16.78 -16.33
N GLN A 142 -13.72 15.59 -16.74
CA GLN A 142 -14.99 15.03 -16.30
C GLN A 142 -14.92 14.34 -14.92
N GLY A 143 -13.74 14.25 -14.32
CA GLY A 143 -13.47 13.51 -13.08
C GLY A 143 -12.88 12.12 -13.31
N VAL A 144 -12.51 11.46 -12.22
CA VAL A 144 -11.83 10.18 -12.20
C VAL A 144 -12.76 9.05 -11.77
N THR A 145 -12.54 7.87 -12.33
CA THR A 145 -13.17 6.61 -11.89
C THR A 145 -12.14 5.65 -11.32
N ASP A 146 -10.97 5.59 -11.94
CA ASP A 146 -9.90 4.64 -11.61
C ASP A 146 -8.68 5.40 -11.08
N PHE A 147 -8.22 5.02 -9.88
CA PHE A 147 -7.07 5.66 -9.25
C PHE A 147 -6.35 4.72 -8.28
N LEU A 148 -5.13 5.08 -7.92
CA LEU A 148 -4.42 4.49 -6.79
C LEU A 148 -4.70 5.33 -5.54
N LEU A 149 -5.10 4.68 -4.46
CA LEU A 149 -5.11 5.28 -3.14
C LEU A 149 -3.78 4.95 -2.48
N VAL A 150 -3.06 5.98 -2.01
CA VAL A 150 -1.71 5.88 -1.45
C VAL A 150 -1.64 6.57 -0.08
N PRO A 151 -0.67 6.17 0.80
CA PRO A 151 -0.61 6.66 2.18
C PRO A 151 -0.04 8.08 2.35
N TYR A 152 0.70 8.59 1.37
CA TYR A 152 1.36 9.89 1.48
C TYR A 152 1.40 10.63 0.13
N VAL A 153 1.53 11.95 0.20
CA VAL A 153 1.67 12.84 -0.96
C VAL A 153 3.01 12.57 -1.67
N GLY A 154 3.01 12.65 -3.00
CA GLY A 154 4.21 12.46 -3.83
C GLY A 154 4.56 11.00 -4.13
N ALA A 155 3.84 10.04 -3.54
CA ALA A 155 4.00 8.62 -3.84
C ALA A 155 3.89 8.34 -5.34
N CYS A 156 4.80 7.53 -5.88
CA CYS A 156 4.87 7.14 -7.30
C CYS A 156 5.27 8.26 -8.29
N ILE A 157 5.45 9.50 -7.84
CA ILE A 157 5.86 10.63 -8.71
C ILE A 157 7.23 11.17 -8.27
N HIS A 158 7.31 11.72 -7.05
CA HIS A 158 8.52 12.37 -6.54
C HIS A 158 9.35 11.48 -5.62
N VAL A 159 8.73 10.42 -5.11
CA VAL A 159 9.36 9.41 -4.27
C VAL A 159 9.01 8.03 -4.79
N PRO A 160 9.82 7.00 -4.50
CA PRO A 160 9.50 5.63 -4.90
C PRO A 160 8.09 5.21 -4.50
N PRO A 161 7.42 4.35 -5.29
CA PRO A 161 6.09 3.85 -4.94
C PRO A 161 6.11 3.16 -3.58
N PRO A 162 5.02 3.28 -2.81
CA PRO A 162 4.82 2.45 -1.63
C PRO A 162 4.86 0.97 -2.00
N PRO A 163 5.14 0.07 -1.05
CA PRO A 163 5.08 -1.36 -1.32
C PRO A 163 3.65 -1.78 -1.74
N PRO A 164 3.51 -2.86 -2.54
CA PRO A 164 2.22 -3.29 -3.07
C PRO A 164 1.12 -3.46 -2.01
N ASN A 165 1.47 -3.92 -0.80
CA ASN A 165 0.54 -4.05 0.32
C ASN A 165 0.17 -2.73 1.00
N GLN A 166 0.65 -1.61 0.49
CA GLN A 166 0.31 -0.24 0.88
C GLN A 166 -0.21 0.58 -0.31
N ILE A 167 -0.72 -0.09 -1.34
CA ILE A 167 -1.40 0.55 -2.47
C ILE A 167 -2.74 -0.15 -2.69
N VAL A 168 -3.80 0.66 -2.80
CA VAL A 168 -5.15 0.17 -3.11
C VAL A 168 -5.58 0.73 -4.45
N PHE A 169 -5.84 -0.15 -5.44
CA PHE A 169 -6.52 0.26 -6.65
C PHE A 169 -8.00 0.45 -6.37
N VAL A 170 -8.54 1.59 -6.75
CA VAL A 170 -9.95 1.93 -6.54
C VAL A 170 -10.61 2.19 -7.89
N ARG A 171 -11.71 1.48 -8.14
CA ARG A 171 -12.66 1.80 -9.18
C ARG A 171 -13.94 2.30 -8.55
N LEU A 172 -14.31 3.52 -8.85
CA LEU A 172 -15.53 4.15 -8.31
C LEU A 172 -16.77 3.72 -9.09
N ALA A 173 -17.89 3.66 -8.40
CA ALA A 173 -19.20 3.45 -9.02
C ALA A 173 -19.68 4.67 -9.84
N LYS A 174 -19.19 5.86 -9.51
CA LYS A 174 -19.50 7.14 -10.18
C LYS A 174 -18.25 8.00 -10.26
N LYS A 175 -18.14 8.82 -11.32
CA LYS A 175 -17.03 9.77 -11.47
C LYS A 175 -16.96 10.71 -10.27
N PHE A 176 -15.74 10.96 -9.81
CA PHE A 176 -15.43 11.85 -8.70
C PHE A 176 -14.58 13.01 -9.21
N LYS A 177 -15.04 14.23 -8.97
CA LYS A 177 -14.29 15.42 -9.40
C LYS A 177 -13.15 15.68 -8.44
N VAL A 178 -11.94 15.79 -9.00
CA VAL A 178 -10.73 16.20 -8.30
C VAL A 178 -10.10 17.34 -9.10
N ASN A 179 -9.54 18.31 -8.40
CA ASN A 179 -8.87 19.44 -9.03
C ASN A 179 -7.35 19.27 -9.04
N ASP A 180 -6.82 18.46 -8.12
CA ASP A 180 -5.40 18.31 -7.89
C ASP A 180 -4.98 16.85 -7.78
N LEU A 181 -3.74 16.55 -8.19
CA LEU A 181 -3.05 15.31 -7.84
C LEU A 181 -2.94 15.21 -6.31
N PHE A 182 -3.04 13.99 -5.79
CA PHE A 182 -2.96 13.73 -4.36
C PHE A 182 -4.04 14.42 -3.51
N THR A 183 -5.23 14.60 -4.07
CA THR A 183 -6.39 15.02 -3.27
C THR A 183 -6.61 14.03 -2.13
N ALA A 184 -6.66 14.55 -0.88
CA ALA A 184 -6.95 13.72 0.28
C ALA A 184 -8.43 13.31 0.27
N VAL A 185 -8.69 12.00 0.39
CA VAL A 185 -10.03 11.44 0.30
C VAL A 185 -10.29 10.35 1.34
N TRP A 186 -11.55 10.19 1.70
CA TRP A 186 -12.09 8.96 2.27
C TRP A 186 -12.56 8.07 1.13
N VAL A 187 -12.15 6.80 1.15
CA VAL A 187 -12.67 5.78 0.24
C VAL A 187 -13.44 4.75 1.06
N SER A 188 -14.65 4.42 0.59
CA SER A 188 -15.49 3.37 1.17
C SER A 188 -15.84 2.34 0.11
N GLY A 189 -15.80 1.06 0.47
CA GLY A 189 -16.15 -0.02 -0.44
C GLY A 189 -15.76 -1.39 0.09
N LYS A 190 -16.02 -2.41 -0.72
CA LYS A 190 -15.63 -3.78 -0.41
C LYS A 190 -14.21 -4.00 -0.92
N ILE A 191 -13.26 -4.17 0.01
CA ILE A 191 -11.85 -4.42 -0.33
C ILE A 191 -11.66 -5.90 -0.69
N LYS A 192 -10.79 -6.14 -1.68
CA LYS A 192 -10.37 -7.48 -2.10
C LYS A 192 -8.85 -7.57 -2.08
N THR A 193 -8.34 -8.69 -1.63
CA THR A 193 -6.92 -9.05 -1.71
C THR A 193 -6.62 -9.61 -3.10
N LYS A 194 -6.05 -8.80 -3.97
CA LYS A 194 -5.74 -9.17 -5.34
C LYS A 194 -4.47 -8.47 -5.80
N ALA A 195 -3.38 -9.19 -5.89
CA ALA A 195 -2.15 -8.67 -6.46
C ALA A 195 -2.30 -8.49 -7.99
N THR A 196 -2.09 -7.27 -8.47
CA THR A 196 -2.07 -6.95 -9.91
C THR A 196 -1.08 -5.83 -10.17
N SER A 197 -0.80 -5.56 -11.45
CA SER A 197 -0.10 -4.37 -11.90
C SER A 197 -1.06 -3.40 -12.57
N LYS A 198 -0.81 -2.10 -12.42
CA LYS A 198 -1.56 -1.02 -13.05
C LYS A 198 -0.60 -0.06 -13.73
N ALA A 199 -0.85 0.22 -15.00
CA ALA A 199 -0.13 1.27 -15.70
C ALA A 199 -0.55 2.63 -15.13
N LEU A 200 0.43 3.40 -14.65
CA LEU A 200 0.28 4.78 -14.24
C LEU A 200 0.95 5.65 -15.31
N THR A 201 0.17 6.50 -15.95
CA THR A 201 0.67 7.42 -16.98
C THR A 201 0.83 8.81 -16.38
N LEU A 202 2.05 9.33 -16.42
CA LEU A 202 2.45 10.65 -15.98
C LEU A 202 3.07 11.42 -17.15
N ILE A 203 3.39 12.70 -16.94
CA ILE A 203 3.97 13.59 -17.97
C ILE A 203 5.31 13.03 -18.49
N ASP A 204 6.09 12.40 -17.63
CA ASP A 204 7.43 11.86 -17.88
C ASP A 204 7.45 10.39 -18.32
N GLY A 205 6.28 9.75 -18.47
CA GLY A 205 6.18 8.40 -18.98
C GLY A 205 5.12 7.54 -18.30
N THR A 206 5.15 6.24 -18.62
CA THR A 206 4.25 5.23 -18.05
C THR A 206 5.08 4.22 -17.27
N ALA A 207 4.63 3.92 -16.04
CA ALA A 207 5.23 2.91 -15.18
C ALA A 207 4.17 1.91 -14.70
N ASP A 208 4.55 0.64 -14.59
CA ASP A 208 3.72 -0.40 -14.01
C ASP A 208 3.84 -0.40 -12.49
N ILE A 209 2.75 -0.10 -11.81
CA ILE A 209 2.66 -0.05 -10.34
C ILE A 209 1.98 -1.31 -9.84
N SER A 210 2.69 -2.08 -9.02
CA SER A 210 2.14 -3.26 -8.34
C SER A 210 1.21 -2.84 -7.21
N VAL A 211 0.02 -3.42 -7.15
CA VAL A 211 -1.00 -3.15 -6.12
C VAL A 211 -1.42 -4.45 -5.46
N GLY A 212 -1.62 -4.41 -4.14
CA GLY A 212 -2.01 -5.59 -3.35
C GLY A 212 -3.52 -5.67 -3.10
N TYR A 213 -4.23 -4.55 -3.17
CA TYR A 213 -5.64 -4.45 -2.82
C TYR A 213 -6.45 -3.76 -3.88
N HIS A 214 -7.75 -4.13 -3.97
CA HIS A 214 -8.70 -3.55 -4.90
C HIS A 214 -10.00 -3.18 -4.20
N ILE A 215 -10.64 -2.09 -4.63
CA ILE A 215 -12.01 -1.72 -4.29
C ILE A 215 -12.73 -1.46 -5.60
N ASP A 216 -13.67 -2.34 -5.99
CA ASP A 216 -14.54 -2.17 -7.14
C ASP A 216 -15.90 -1.63 -6.71
N GLY A 217 -16.45 -0.67 -7.44
CA GLY A 217 -17.72 -0.03 -7.13
C GLY A 217 -17.68 0.86 -5.88
N GLY A 218 -16.49 1.36 -5.53
CA GLY A 218 -16.25 2.19 -4.36
C GLY A 218 -16.91 3.58 -4.44
N ARG A 219 -16.86 4.30 -3.30
CA ARG A 219 -17.24 5.72 -3.18
C ARG A 219 -16.06 6.49 -2.63
N ALA A 220 -15.85 7.70 -3.14
CA ALA A 220 -14.88 8.65 -2.63
C ALA A 220 -15.58 9.92 -2.10
N GLU A 221 -15.02 10.49 -1.04
CA GLU A 221 -15.44 11.74 -0.42
C GLU A 221 -14.19 12.55 -0.09
N ILE A 222 -14.24 13.87 -0.22
CA ILE A 222 -13.11 14.72 0.20
C ILE A 222 -12.85 14.49 1.69
N TYR A 223 -11.58 14.32 2.03
CA TYR A 223 -11.18 14.23 3.43
C TYR A 223 -11.44 15.58 4.11
N ARG A 224 -12.22 15.53 5.18
CA ARG A 224 -12.44 16.67 6.10
C ARG A 224 -12.19 16.12 7.50
N GLU A 225 -11.40 16.86 8.27
CA GLU A 225 -11.17 16.56 9.69
C GLU A 225 -12.45 16.70 10.52
#